data_d9c70c1ebe7dfbfaaceea44e57ffd90c
#
_entry.id   d9c70c1ebe7dfbfaaceea44e57ffd90c
#
_cell.length_a   1.000
_cell.length_b   1.000
_cell.length_c   1.000
_cell.angle_alpha   90.00
_cell.angle_beta   90.00
_cell.angle_gamma   90.00
#
_symmetry.space_group_name_H-M   'P 1'
#
loop_
_entity.id
_entity.type
_entity.pdbx_description
1 polymer ?
#
loop_
_entity_poly.entity_id
_entity_poly.type
_entity_poly.pdbx_seq_one_letter_code
_entity_poly.pdbx_strand_id
1 'polypeptide(L)'
;MTAKPIIRIVDDDEALTASSAMLLEAMGWDVAVWHSGGAFLDEADLMRPGCLVLDVRMPGLTGLDVQAELERRGSNLPILFLSAHGSIQMAVHVMRHGAVDFLEKPVEPMTLVQRVAQCVTASLSAKADDAAADEVRRRFDRLTPREREVIDGVLKNAPNKIIARTLGIELSTVKMHRANAFAKLGVHSPGELLKMAYEAGIVSSAASAAESSDAQAF
;
A
#
# COMPACT_ATOMS: atom_id res chain seq x y z
N MET A 1 -15.16 11.46 4.74
CA MET A 1 -15.35 10.54 5.89
C MET A 1 -14.65 9.24 5.49
N THR A 2 -13.63 8.83 6.23
CA THR A 2 -12.98 7.54 6.00
C THR A 2 -13.96 6.42 6.33
N ALA A 3 -14.10 5.43 5.44
CA ALA A 3 -14.96 4.29 5.67
C ALA A 3 -14.53 3.55 6.95
N LYS A 4 -15.47 3.16 7.80
CA LYS A 4 -15.20 2.37 9.01
C LYS A 4 -14.55 1.04 8.60
N PRO A 5 -13.48 0.59 9.26
CA PRO A 5 -12.84 -0.69 8.94
C PRO A 5 -13.80 -1.87 9.04
N ILE A 6 -13.58 -2.91 8.21
CA ILE A 6 -14.36 -4.16 8.25
C ILE A 6 -13.41 -5.34 8.45
N ILE A 7 -13.79 -6.25 9.35
CA ILE A 7 -13.12 -7.52 9.54
C ILE A 7 -13.82 -8.56 8.67
N ARG A 8 -13.06 -9.23 7.83
CA ARG A 8 -13.54 -10.32 6.97
C ARG A 8 -13.07 -11.63 7.57
N ILE A 9 -13.99 -12.55 7.81
CA ILE A 9 -13.67 -13.89 8.33
C ILE A 9 -14.01 -14.88 7.23
N VAL A 10 -13.06 -15.73 6.88
CA VAL A 10 -13.23 -16.78 5.87
C VAL A 10 -12.77 -18.10 6.45
N ASP A 11 -13.73 -18.98 6.75
CA ASP A 11 -13.50 -20.28 7.41
C ASP A 11 -14.73 -21.15 7.18
N ASP A 12 -14.56 -22.43 6.87
CA ASP A 12 -15.66 -23.37 6.64
C ASP A 12 -16.32 -23.88 7.93
N ASP A 13 -15.72 -23.62 9.11
CA ASP A 13 -16.30 -23.90 10.41
C ASP A 13 -17.28 -22.76 10.82
N GLU A 14 -18.60 -23.00 10.60
CA GLU A 14 -19.66 -22.05 10.93
C GLU A 14 -19.71 -21.69 12.42
N ALA A 15 -19.42 -22.62 13.31
CA ALA A 15 -19.46 -22.36 14.76
C ALA A 15 -18.30 -21.46 15.19
N LEU A 16 -17.12 -21.68 14.63
CA LEU A 16 -15.95 -20.84 14.87
C LEU A 16 -16.11 -19.44 14.29
N THR A 17 -16.64 -19.32 13.06
CA THR A 17 -16.89 -18.01 12.44
C THR A 17 -17.91 -17.21 13.20
N ALA A 18 -19.02 -17.84 13.64
CA ALA A 18 -20.06 -17.18 14.43
C ALA A 18 -19.51 -16.67 15.78
N SER A 19 -18.74 -17.48 16.50
CA SER A 19 -18.15 -17.07 17.78
C SER A 19 -17.10 -15.96 17.62
N SER A 20 -16.27 -16.03 16.59
CA SER A 20 -15.27 -15.01 16.27
C SER A 20 -15.92 -13.68 15.83
N ALA A 21 -16.97 -13.77 15.02
CA ALA A 21 -17.72 -12.59 14.59
C ALA A 21 -18.38 -11.88 15.78
N MET A 22 -19.07 -12.61 16.65
CA MET A 22 -19.68 -12.06 17.86
C MET A 22 -18.66 -11.35 18.76
N LEU A 23 -17.48 -11.95 18.96
CA LEU A 23 -16.41 -11.35 19.74
C LEU A 23 -15.95 -10.02 19.12
N LEU A 24 -15.66 -10.01 17.80
CA LEU A 24 -15.12 -8.83 17.12
C LEU A 24 -16.18 -7.72 16.97
N GLU A 25 -17.44 -8.06 16.78
CA GLU A 25 -18.57 -7.12 16.80
C GLU A 25 -18.74 -6.48 18.19
N ALA A 26 -18.62 -7.28 19.26
CA ALA A 26 -18.65 -6.75 20.63
C ALA A 26 -17.52 -5.76 20.91
N MET A 27 -16.38 -5.88 20.22
CA MET A 27 -15.27 -4.92 20.26
C MET A 27 -15.50 -3.68 19.37
N GLY A 28 -16.66 -3.59 18.68
CA GLY A 28 -17.10 -2.42 17.92
C GLY A 28 -16.67 -2.42 16.45
N TRP A 29 -16.14 -3.52 15.91
CA TRP A 29 -15.84 -3.64 14.49
C TRP A 29 -17.07 -4.07 13.68
N ASP A 30 -17.10 -3.67 12.39
CA ASP A 30 -17.98 -4.30 11.42
C ASP A 30 -17.35 -5.63 11.01
N VAL A 31 -18.17 -6.69 10.92
CA VAL A 31 -17.70 -8.03 10.55
C VAL A 31 -18.51 -8.55 9.36
N ALA A 32 -17.87 -9.24 8.45
CA ALA A 32 -18.50 -10.02 7.39
C ALA A 32 -17.87 -11.41 7.32
N VAL A 33 -18.69 -12.43 7.09
CA VAL A 33 -18.30 -13.84 7.16
C VAL A 33 -18.58 -14.53 5.84
N TRP A 34 -17.64 -15.37 5.41
CA TRP A 34 -17.76 -16.28 4.27
C TRP A 34 -17.32 -17.67 4.68
N HIS A 35 -17.95 -18.70 4.13
CA HIS A 35 -17.64 -20.08 4.43
C HIS A 35 -16.86 -20.78 3.31
N SER A 36 -16.37 -20.01 2.34
CA SER A 36 -15.45 -20.51 1.31
C SER A 36 -14.60 -19.37 0.72
N GLY A 37 -13.39 -19.73 0.28
CA GLY A 37 -12.49 -18.79 -0.39
C GLY A 37 -13.07 -18.24 -1.70
N GLY A 38 -13.83 -19.05 -2.44
CA GLY A 38 -14.48 -18.62 -3.69
C GLY A 38 -15.52 -17.51 -3.46
N ALA A 39 -16.46 -17.73 -2.54
CA ALA A 39 -17.49 -16.74 -2.22
C ALA A 39 -16.86 -15.43 -1.73
N PHE A 40 -15.81 -15.50 -0.90
CA PHE A 40 -15.08 -14.32 -0.47
C PHE A 40 -14.46 -13.55 -1.65
N LEU A 41 -13.78 -14.23 -2.55
CA LEU A 41 -13.12 -13.57 -3.69
C LEU A 41 -14.09 -12.93 -4.68
N ASP A 42 -15.32 -13.46 -4.76
CA ASP A 42 -16.37 -12.96 -5.65
C ASP A 42 -17.18 -11.81 -5.06
N GLU A 43 -17.39 -11.80 -3.75
CA GLU A 43 -18.36 -10.90 -3.10
C GLU A 43 -17.71 -9.79 -2.26
N ALA A 44 -16.47 -9.99 -1.78
CA ALA A 44 -15.89 -9.08 -0.81
C ALA A 44 -15.49 -7.73 -1.40
N ASP A 45 -15.87 -6.64 -0.72
CA ASP A 45 -15.32 -5.32 -0.98
C ASP A 45 -13.87 -5.24 -0.45
N LEU A 46 -12.90 -5.40 -1.35
CA LEU A 46 -11.48 -5.33 -1.05
C LEU A 46 -10.98 -3.88 -0.90
N MET A 47 -11.76 -2.88 -1.33
CA MET A 47 -11.37 -1.47 -1.27
C MET A 47 -11.60 -0.85 0.10
N ARG A 48 -12.52 -1.39 0.89
CA ARG A 48 -12.78 -0.93 2.24
C ARG A 48 -11.64 -1.38 3.18
N PRO A 49 -11.04 -0.46 3.99
CA PRO A 49 -9.96 -0.83 4.90
C PRO A 49 -10.42 -1.85 5.93
N GLY A 50 -9.48 -2.61 6.47
CA GLY A 50 -9.74 -3.63 7.46
C GLY A 50 -8.74 -4.77 7.43
N CYS A 51 -9.20 -5.98 7.75
CA CYS A 51 -8.35 -7.15 7.86
C CYS A 51 -9.11 -8.38 7.35
N LEU A 52 -8.37 -9.37 6.89
CA LEU A 52 -8.86 -10.70 6.54
C LEU A 52 -8.34 -11.70 7.57
N VAL A 53 -9.25 -12.36 8.28
CA VAL A 53 -8.98 -13.54 9.12
C VAL A 53 -9.33 -14.75 8.26
N LEU A 54 -8.34 -15.58 7.95
CA LEU A 54 -8.44 -16.58 6.89
C LEU A 54 -7.99 -17.95 7.39
N ASP A 55 -8.88 -18.94 7.31
CA ASP A 55 -8.47 -20.32 7.55
C ASP A 55 -7.57 -20.83 6.42
N VAL A 56 -6.58 -21.63 6.79
CA VAL A 56 -5.63 -22.20 5.82
C VAL A 56 -6.28 -23.32 5.00
N ARG A 57 -7.13 -24.15 5.65
CA ARG A 57 -7.68 -25.36 5.05
C ARG A 57 -9.18 -25.28 4.91
N MET A 58 -9.63 -25.02 3.72
CA MET A 58 -11.06 -25.00 3.37
C MET A 58 -11.32 -25.89 2.15
N PRO A 59 -12.51 -26.43 2.00
CA PRO A 59 -12.92 -27.12 0.77
C PRO A 59 -12.85 -26.18 -0.45
N GLY A 60 -12.40 -26.71 -1.57
CA GLY A 60 -12.23 -25.94 -2.79
C GLY A 60 -10.95 -25.09 -2.77
N LEU A 61 -11.08 -23.77 -2.72
CA LEU A 61 -9.93 -22.88 -2.60
C LEU A 61 -9.41 -22.85 -1.16
N THR A 62 -8.14 -23.18 -0.99
CA THR A 62 -7.45 -23.06 0.30
C THR A 62 -7.15 -21.59 0.63
N GLY A 63 -6.84 -21.29 1.90
CA GLY A 63 -6.40 -19.95 2.29
C GLY A 63 -5.14 -19.48 1.54
N LEU A 64 -4.26 -20.41 1.15
CA LEU A 64 -3.09 -20.09 0.33
C LEU A 64 -3.48 -19.68 -1.09
N ASP A 65 -4.47 -20.34 -1.68
CA ASP A 65 -4.99 -19.96 -3.01
C ASP A 65 -5.65 -18.59 -2.96
N VAL A 66 -6.38 -18.29 -1.89
CA VAL A 66 -6.98 -16.96 -1.66
C VAL A 66 -5.90 -15.89 -1.52
N GLN A 67 -4.83 -16.14 -0.75
CA GLN A 67 -3.70 -15.21 -0.61
C GLN A 67 -3.04 -14.93 -1.96
N ALA A 68 -2.75 -15.97 -2.74
CA ALA A 68 -2.13 -15.84 -4.06
C ALA A 68 -3.02 -15.05 -5.03
N GLU A 69 -4.33 -15.25 -4.98
CA GLU A 69 -5.28 -14.49 -5.82
C GLU A 69 -5.38 -13.02 -5.39
N LEU A 70 -5.35 -12.72 -4.10
CA LEU A 70 -5.31 -11.35 -3.58
C LEU A 70 -4.03 -10.63 -4.02
N GLU A 71 -2.88 -11.30 -3.94
CA GLU A 71 -1.59 -10.79 -4.43
C GLU A 71 -1.65 -10.50 -5.94
N ARG A 72 -2.21 -11.43 -6.74
CA ARG A 72 -2.41 -11.25 -8.19
C ARG A 72 -3.33 -10.06 -8.53
N ARG A 73 -4.33 -9.78 -7.69
CA ARG A 73 -5.22 -8.60 -7.80
C ARG A 73 -4.58 -7.31 -7.30
N GLY A 74 -3.36 -7.35 -6.78
CA GLY A 74 -2.67 -6.19 -6.19
C GLY A 74 -3.32 -5.68 -4.90
N SER A 75 -4.00 -6.56 -4.17
CA SER A 75 -4.65 -6.19 -2.91
C SER A 75 -3.63 -6.12 -1.77
N ASN A 76 -3.61 -5.00 -1.06
CA ASN A 76 -2.80 -4.79 0.14
C ASN A 76 -3.59 -5.10 1.43
N LEU A 77 -4.66 -5.91 1.34
CA LEU A 77 -5.48 -6.28 2.50
C LEU A 77 -4.64 -7.11 3.48
N PRO A 78 -4.45 -6.66 4.74
CA PRO A 78 -3.72 -7.43 5.73
C PRO A 78 -4.40 -8.77 6.03
N ILE A 79 -3.64 -9.86 5.96
CA ILE A 79 -4.13 -11.23 6.19
C ILE A 79 -3.58 -11.75 7.51
N LEU A 80 -4.48 -12.22 8.37
CA LEU A 80 -4.21 -12.99 9.58
C LEU A 80 -4.67 -14.43 9.34
N PHE A 81 -3.73 -15.37 9.27
CA PHE A 81 -4.07 -16.77 9.08
C PHE A 81 -4.44 -17.45 10.39
N LEU A 82 -5.47 -18.29 10.33
CA LEU A 82 -5.82 -19.25 11.38
C LEU A 82 -5.61 -20.68 10.85
N SER A 83 -5.12 -21.61 11.66
CA SER A 83 -4.95 -23.00 11.25
C SER A 83 -5.08 -23.98 12.40
N ALA A 84 -5.85 -25.04 12.23
CA ALA A 84 -5.91 -26.15 13.17
C ALA A 84 -4.63 -27.04 13.13
N HIS A 85 -3.84 -26.95 12.06
CA HIS A 85 -2.62 -27.72 11.84
C HIS A 85 -1.53 -26.82 11.27
N GLY A 86 -0.92 -26.01 12.13
CA GLY A 86 0.17 -25.12 11.76
C GLY A 86 1.51 -25.87 11.74
N SER A 87 2.15 -26.01 10.58
CA SER A 87 3.58 -26.34 10.55
C SER A 87 4.41 -25.06 10.47
N ILE A 88 5.61 -25.10 11.04
CA ILE A 88 6.58 -23.98 10.91
C ILE A 88 6.79 -23.61 9.44
N GLN A 89 6.86 -24.61 8.56
CA GLN A 89 7.03 -24.37 7.12
C GLN A 89 5.87 -23.58 6.51
N MET A 90 4.63 -23.88 6.90
CA MET A 90 3.45 -23.17 6.43
C MET A 90 3.41 -21.73 6.95
N ALA A 91 3.68 -21.52 8.24
CA ALA A 91 3.78 -20.19 8.81
C ALA A 91 4.85 -19.34 8.08
N VAL A 92 6.04 -19.91 7.86
CA VAL A 92 7.10 -19.23 7.09
C VAL A 92 6.66 -18.94 5.66
N HIS A 93 5.92 -19.85 5.02
CA HIS A 93 5.42 -19.64 3.66
C HIS A 93 4.48 -18.44 3.58
N VAL A 94 3.41 -18.42 4.38
CA VAL A 94 2.42 -17.33 4.34
C VAL A 94 3.01 -15.97 4.73
N MET A 95 3.95 -15.95 5.70
CA MET A 95 4.64 -14.73 6.10
C MET A 95 5.53 -14.17 4.98
N ARG A 96 6.20 -15.02 4.20
CA ARG A 96 6.98 -14.58 3.02
C ARG A 96 6.12 -14.01 1.90
N HIS A 97 4.84 -14.38 1.84
CA HIS A 97 3.87 -13.86 0.88
C HIS A 97 3.00 -12.71 1.46
N GLY A 98 3.52 -12.05 2.51
CA GLY A 98 2.94 -10.80 3.00
C GLY A 98 1.80 -10.95 4.01
N ALA A 99 1.56 -12.14 4.56
CA ALA A 99 0.68 -12.27 5.72
C ALA A 99 1.22 -11.46 6.91
N VAL A 100 0.31 -10.86 7.68
CA VAL A 100 0.69 -10.08 8.86
C VAL A 100 1.05 -11.01 10.02
N ASP A 101 0.30 -12.10 10.19
CA ASP A 101 0.57 -13.07 11.25
C ASP A 101 -0.09 -14.41 10.96
N PHE A 102 0.29 -15.42 11.76
CA PHE A 102 -0.23 -16.79 11.70
C PHE A 102 -0.53 -17.27 13.12
N LEU A 103 -1.77 -17.70 13.38
CA LEU A 103 -2.21 -18.22 14.68
C LEU A 103 -2.68 -19.66 14.57
N GLU A 104 -2.35 -20.47 15.56
CA GLU A 104 -2.81 -21.85 15.66
C GLU A 104 -4.11 -21.94 16.45
N LYS A 105 -5.09 -22.67 15.93
CA LYS A 105 -6.37 -22.94 16.59
C LYS A 105 -6.17 -24.04 17.66
N PRO A 106 -6.78 -23.92 18.86
CA PRO A 106 -7.70 -22.86 19.29
C PRO A 106 -6.99 -21.56 19.67
N VAL A 107 -7.51 -20.42 19.20
CA VAL A 107 -6.95 -19.09 19.48
C VAL A 107 -7.60 -18.52 20.74
N GLU A 108 -6.76 -17.98 21.63
CA GLU A 108 -7.25 -17.26 22.78
C GLU A 108 -7.98 -15.97 22.33
N PRO A 109 -9.21 -15.67 22.84
CA PRO A 109 -10.03 -14.58 22.36
C PRO A 109 -9.33 -13.23 22.32
N MET A 110 -8.59 -12.87 23.38
CA MET A 110 -7.91 -11.57 23.43
C MET A 110 -6.69 -11.51 22.50
N THR A 111 -6.04 -12.64 22.23
CA THR A 111 -4.98 -12.73 21.22
C THR A 111 -5.54 -12.44 19.83
N LEU A 112 -6.69 -13.00 19.46
CA LEU A 112 -7.36 -12.71 18.19
C LEU A 112 -7.67 -11.21 18.07
N VAL A 113 -8.28 -10.62 19.11
CA VAL A 113 -8.62 -9.19 19.15
C VAL A 113 -7.38 -8.32 18.95
N GLN A 114 -6.27 -8.61 19.64
CA GLN A 114 -5.03 -7.84 19.52
C GLN A 114 -4.43 -7.91 18.11
N ARG A 115 -4.40 -9.10 17.50
CA ARG A 115 -3.85 -9.29 16.14
C ARG A 115 -4.71 -8.61 15.08
N VAL A 116 -6.03 -8.74 15.20
CA VAL A 116 -6.98 -8.01 14.33
C VAL A 116 -6.79 -6.50 14.46
N ALA A 117 -6.64 -5.96 15.67
CA ALA A 117 -6.39 -4.54 15.88
C ALA A 117 -5.09 -4.07 15.21
N GLN A 118 -4.03 -4.86 15.27
CA GLN A 118 -2.76 -4.58 14.58
C GLN A 118 -2.95 -4.56 13.05
N CYS A 119 -3.65 -5.54 12.49
CA CYS A 119 -3.96 -5.60 11.06
C CYS A 119 -4.80 -4.38 10.61
N VAL A 120 -5.82 -4.01 11.38
CA VAL A 120 -6.66 -2.83 11.08
C VAL A 120 -5.83 -1.56 11.08
N THR A 121 -4.94 -1.39 12.08
CA THR A 121 -4.05 -0.23 12.16
C THR A 121 -3.12 -0.16 10.93
N ALA A 122 -2.51 -1.27 10.54
CA ALA A 122 -1.68 -1.35 9.35
C ALA A 122 -2.45 -1.00 8.07
N SER A 123 -3.69 -1.51 7.94
CA SER A 123 -4.57 -1.20 6.80
C SER A 123 -4.92 0.28 6.69
N LEU A 124 -5.20 0.93 7.82
CA LEU A 124 -5.53 2.35 7.87
C LEU A 124 -4.32 3.22 7.54
N SER A 125 -3.12 2.86 8.03
CA SER A 125 -1.88 3.57 7.71
C SER A 125 -1.56 3.46 6.22
N ALA A 126 -1.58 2.25 5.65
CA ALA A 126 -1.34 2.04 4.21
C ALA A 126 -2.31 2.86 3.35
N LYS A 127 -3.60 2.90 3.73
CA LYS A 127 -4.60 3.69 3.01
C LYS A 127 -4.38 5.21 3.12
N ALA A 128 -3.87 5.68 4.26
CA ALA A 128 -3.51 7.09 4.43
C ALA A 128 -2.29 7.46 3.56
N ASP A 129 -1.30 6.58 3.48
CA ASP A 129 -0.11 6.76 2.66
C ASP A 129 -0.47 6.77 1.16
N ASP A 130 -1.33 5.84 0.72
CA ASP A 130 -1.85 5.82 -0.66
C ASP A 130 -2.61 7.09 -1.01
N ALA A 131 -3.48 7.58 -0.12
CA ALA A 131 -4.24 8.81 -0.33
C ALA A 131 -3.32 10.05 -0.39
N ALA A 132 -2.26 10.08 0.42
CA ALA A 132 -1.25 11.14 0.38
C ALA A 132 -0.46 11.10 -0.94
N ALA A 133 -0.04 9.91 -1.38
CA ALA A 133 0.63 9.72 -2.66
C ALA A 133 -0.25 10.14 -3.85
N ASP A 134 -1.53 9.81 -3.83
CA ASP A 134 -2.49 10.22 -4.86
C ASP A 134 -2.71 11.73 -4.89
N GLU A 135 -2.75 12.39 -3.73
CA GLU A 135 -2.82 13.86 -3.68
C GLU A 135 -1.58 14.49 -4.30
N VAL A 136 -0.41 13.94 -4.03
CA VAL A 136 0.84 14.41 -4.68
C VAL A 136 0.77 14.20 -6.20
N ARG A 137 0.35 13.03 -6.68
CA ARG A 137 0.18 12.77 -8.12
C ARG A 137 -0.76 13.79 -8.77
N ARG A 138 -1.90 14.09 -8.14
CA ARG A 138 -2.84 15.12 -8.61
C ARG A 138 -2.20 16.51 -8.69
N ARG A 139 -1.30 16.86 -7.77
CA ARG A 139 -0.55 18.15 -7.86
C ARG A 139 0.39 18.16 -9.06
N PHE A 140 1.06 17.05 -9.33
CA PHE A 140 1.90 16.92 -10.53
C PHE A 140 1.09 17.00 -11.83
N ASP A 141 -0.14 16.48 -11.86
CA ASP A 141 -1.03 16.55 -13.03
C ASP A 141 -1.51 17.97 -13.34
N ARG A 142 -1.49 18.87 -12.36
CA ARG A 142 -1.80 20.31 -12.56
C ARG A 142 -0.66 21.11 -13.18
N LEU A 143 0.51 20.52 -13.35
CA LEU A 143 1.62 21.18 -14.03
C LEU A 143 1.33 21.29 -15.53
N THR A 144 1.62 22.44 -16.09
CA THR A 144 1.64 22.59 -17.55
C THR A 144 2.78 21.76 -18.16
N PRO A 145 2.73 21.42 -19.46
CA PRO A 145 3.81 20.67 -20.12
C PRO A 145 5.20 21.32 -19.90
N ARG A 146 5.29 22.64 -19.96
CA ARG A 146 6.56 23.38 -19.75
C ARG A 146 7.02 23.35 -18.29
N GLU A 147 6.11 23.46 -17.34
CA GLU A 147 6.44 23.29 -15.92
C GLU A 147 6.91 21.88 -15.63
N ARG A 148 6.29 20.86 -16.24
CA ARG A 148 6.67 19.45 -16.09
C ARG A 148 8.08 19.20 -16.61
N GLU A 149 8.41 19.66 -17.82
CA GLU A 149 9.75 19.53 -18.40
C GLU A 149 10.82 20.18 -17.51
N VAL A 150 10.54 21.34 -16.91
CA VAL A 150 11.46 22.02 -16.00
C VAL A 150 11.62 21.20 -14.69
N ILE A 151 10.53 20.70 -14.13
CA ILE A 151 10.55 19.88 -12.92
C ILE A 151 11.31 18.55 -13.14
N ASP A 152 11.14 17.91 -14.28
CA ASP A 152 11.89 16.70 -14.65
C ASP A 152 13.41 16.98 -14.70
N GLY A 153 13.82 18.15 -15.16
CA GLY A 153 15.21 18.58 -15.09
C GLY A 153 15.70 18.81 -13.65
N VAL A 154 14.85 19.40 -12.80
CA VAL A 154 15.18 19.62 -11.38
C VAL A 154 15.30 18.29 -10.63
N LEU A 155 14.43 17.32 -10.88
CA LEU A 155 14.47 15.97 -10.29
C LEU A 155 15.73 15.21 -10.69
N LYS A 156 16.28 15.46 -11.89
CA LYS A 156 17.58 14.96 -12.34
C LYS A 156 18.77 15.79 -11.83
N ASN A 157 18.54 16.68 -10.86
CA ASN A 157 19.55 17.56 -10.28
C ASN A 157 20.28 18.45 -11.31
N ALA A 158 19.66 18.74 -12.47
CA ALA A 158 20.26 19.56 -13.50
C ALA A 158 20.24 21.06 -13.11
N PRO A 159 21.36 21.80 -13.26
CA PRO A 159 21.38 23.25 -13.08
C PRO A 159 20.42 23.97 -14.05
N ASN A 160 19.79 25.08 -13.62
CA ASN A 160 18.87 25.84 -14.47
C ASN A 160 19.44 26.22 -15.85
N LYS A 161 20.77 26.45 -15.97
CA LYS A 161 21.44 26.72 -17.25
C LYS A 161 21.40 25.54 -18.20
N ILE A 162 21.54 24.32 -17.66
CA ILE A 162 21.45 23.09 -18.43
C ILE A 162 20.01 22.83 -18.87
N ILE A 163 19.04 23.00 -17.96
CA ILE A 163 17.61 22.92 -18.29
C ILE A 163 17.25 23.89 -19.41
N ALA A 164 17.68 25.16 -19.32
CA ALA A 164 17.44 26.19 -20.33
C ALA A 164 17.99 25.77 -21.71
N ARG A 165 19.24 25.25 -21.75
CA ARG A 165 19.86 24.76 -22.97
C ARG A 165 19.13 23.56 -23.57
N THR A 166 18.76 22.60 -22.72
CA THR A 166 18.05 21.37 -23.15
C THR A 166 16.67 21.68 -23.72
N LEU A 167 15.95 22.60 -23.10
CA LEU A 167 14.58 22.97 -23.52
C LEU A 167 14.55 24.05 -24.59
N GLY A 168 15.69 24.67 -24.97
CA GLY A 168 15.77 25.75 -25.96
C GLY A 168 15.06 27.03 -25.53
N ILE A 169 15.08 27.37 -24.22
CA ILE A 169 14.43 28.57 -23.66
C ILE A 169 15.38 29.38 -22.81
N GLU A 170 15.02 30.63 -22.54
CA GLU A 170 15.82 31.53 -21.74
C GLU A 170 15.90 31.10 -20.27
N LEU A 171 17.03 31.38 -19.61
CA LEU A 171 17.23 31.09 -18.18
C LEU A 171 16.18 31.74 -17.28
N SER A 172 15.75 32.97 -17.64
CA SER A 172 14.66 33.70 -16.97
C SER A 172 13.34 32.90 -17.02
N THR A 173 13.05 32.31 -18.17
CA THR A 173 11.85 31.50 -18.42
C THR A 173 11.88 30.20 -17.59
N VAL A 174 13.05 29.54 -17.50
CA VAL A 174 13.22 28.38 -16.60
C VAL A 174 12.93 28.75 -15.16
N LYS A 175 13.50 29.87 -14.66
CA LYS A 175 13.26 30.34 -13.30
C LYS A 175 11.78 30.64 -13.04
N MET A 176 11.07 31.23 -14.01
CA MET A 176 9.63 31.51 -13.92
C MET A 176 8.81 30.18 -13.84
N HIS A 177 9.03 29.27 -14.79
CA HIS A 177 8.31 27.98 -14.79
C HIS A 177 8.59 27.18 -13.53
N ARG A 178 9.84 27.16 -13.05
CA ARG A 178 10.21 26.52 -11.79
C ARG A 178 9.48 27.12 -10.59
N ALA A 179 9.42 28.45 -10.47
CA ALA A 179 8.72 29.11 -9.38
C ALA A 179 7.21 28.78 -9.40
N ASN A 180 6.59 28.84 -10.59
CA ASN A 180 5.17 28.48 -10.74
C ASN A 180 4.90 27.02 -10.40
N ALA A 181 5.75 26.09 -10.85
CA ALA A 181 5.63 24.69 -10.55
C ALA A 181 5.81 24.41 -9.05
N PHE A 182 6.79 25.03 -8.42
CA PHE A 182 7.03 24.89 -6.97
C PHE A 182 5.83 25.38 -6.16
N ALA A 183 5.22 26.50 -6.56
CA ALA A 183 4.00 27.01 -5.92
C ALA A 183 2.81 26.02 -6.08
N LYS A 184 2.62 25.43 -7.28
CA LYS A 184 1.57 24.43 -7.53
C LYS A 184 1.78 23.14 -6.75
N LEU A 185 3.02 22.70 -6.60
CA LEU A 185 3.39 21.50 -5.86
C LEU A 185 3.40 21.74 -4.33
N GLY A 186 3.52 23.02 -3.90
CA GLY A 186 3.61 23.37 -2.48
C GLY A 186 4.98 23.04 -1.88
N VAL A 187 6.06 23.16 -2.67
CA VAL A 187 7.45 22.90 -2.24
C VAL A 187 8.29 24.17 -2.36
N HIS A 188 9.32 24.28 -1.52
CA HIS A 188 10.18 25.46 -1.47
C HIS A 188 11.63 25.17 -1.87
N SER A 189 12.02 23.90 -1.95
CA SER A 189 13.38 23.48 -2.29
C SER A 189 13.40 22.26 -3.21
N PRO A 190 14.49 22.04 -3.97
CA PRO A 190 14.67 20.81 -4.75
C PRO A 190 14.66 19.55 -3.88
N GLY A 191 15.16 19.63 -2.64
CA GLY A 191 15.15 18.51 -1.70
C GLY A 191 13.73 18.10 -1.28
N GLU A 192 12.87 19.09 -0.99
CA GLU A 192 11.45 18.84 -0.70
C GLU A 192 10.72 18.25 -1.92
N LEU A 193 11.00 18.75 -3.13
CA LEU A 193 10.46 18.20 -4.36
C LEU A 193 10.86 16.74 -4.55
N LEU A 194 12.14 16.42 -4.36
CA LEU A 194 12.66 15.07 -4.53
C LEU A 194 12.03 14.12 -3.51
N LYS A 195 11.97 14.52 -2.24
CA LYS A 195 11.32 13.74 -1.18
C LYS A 195 9.86 13.44 -1.53
N MET A 196 9.10 14.47 -1.89
CA MET A 196 7.69 14.34 -2.26
C MET A 196 7.48 13.43 -3.48
N ALA A 197 8.31 13.56 -4.52
CA ALA A 197 8.24 12.73 -5.71
C ALA A 197 8.59 11.26 -5.42
N TYR A 198 9.48 11.03 -4.47
CA TYR A 198 9.88 9.70 -4.01
C TYR A 198 8.74 9.01 -3.23
N GLU A 199 8.19 9.71 -2.23
CA GLU A 199 7.08 9.23 -1.40
C GLU A 199 5.83 8.92 -2.24
N ALA A 200 5.60 9.65 -3.32
CA ALA A 200 4.49 9.41 -4.25
C ALA A 200 4.79 8.37 -5.36
N GLY A 201 5.99 7.78 -5.38
CA GLY A 201 6.40 6.81 -6.40
C GLY A 201 6.52 7.39 -7.81
N ILE A 202 6.69 8.71 -7.94
CA ILE A 202 6.88 9.40 -9.23
C ILE A 202 8.31 9.20 -9.73
N VAL A 203 9.26 9.05 -8.81
CA VAL A 203 10.69 8.77 -9.09
C VAL A 203 11.09 7.52 -8.31
N SER A 204 11.77 6.55 -8.95
CA SER A 204 12.29 5.35 -8.28
C SER A 204 13.74 5.51 -7.82
N SER A 205 14.15 4.77 -6.77
CA SER A 205 15.53 4.81 -6.21
C SER A 205 16.63 4.40 -7.20
N ALA A 206 16.28 3.72 -8.27
CA ALA A 206 17.22 3.24 -9.26
C ALA A 206 17.83 4.34 -10.15
N ALA A 207 17.19 5.51 -10.24
CA ALA A 207 17.68 6.60 -11.10
C ALA A 207 18.85 7.40 -10.49
N SER A 208 19.04 7.36 -9.16
CA SER A 208 20.11 8.09 -8.47
C SER A 208 21.46 7.36 -8.43
N ALA A 209 21.47 6.05 -8.64
CA ALA A 209 22.70 5.24 -8.53
C ALA A 209 23.50 5.13 -9.84
N ALA A 210 22.89 5.42 -10.98
CA ALA A 210 23.52 5.23 -12.29
C ALA A 210 24.45 6.40 -12.72
N GLU A 211 24.31 7.59 -12.12
CA GLU A 211 25.09 8.77 -12.52
C GLU A 211 26.32 9.07 -11.64
N SER A 212 26.50 8.36 -10.52
CA SER A 212 27.68 8.52 -9.66
C SER A 212 28.91 7.74 -10.16
N SER A 213 28.75 6.84 -11.14
CA SER A 213 29.82 6.00 -11.66
C SER A 213 30.62 6.64 -12.80
N ASP A 214 30.06 7.63 -13.51
CA ASP A 214 30.73 8.25 -14.67
C ASP A 214 31.51 9.54 -14.33
N ALA A 215 31.47 10.01 -13.08
CA ALA A 215 32.18 11.23 -12.67
C ALA A 215 33.60 11.00 -12.13
N GLN A 216 34.07 9.73 -12.11
CA GLN A 216 35.43 9.39 -11.61
C GLN A 216 36.39 8.87 -12.69
N ALA A 217 36.05 9.03 -13.97
CA ALA A 217 36.96 8.65 -15.08
C ALA A 217 37.23 9.85 -16.01
N PHE A 218 37.92 10.88 -15.48
CA PHE A 218 38.76 11.83 -16.28
C PHE A 218 39.71 12.56 -15.34
#